data_70158504b55a89f8460e7f8ac8c627ec
#
_entry.id   70158504b55a89f8460e7f8ac8c627ec
#
_cell.length_a   1.000
_cell.length_b   1.000
_cell.length_c   1.000
_cell.angle_alpha   90.00
_cell.angle_beta   90.00
_cell.angle_gamma   90.00
#
_symmetry.space_group_name_H-M   'P 1'
#
loop_
_entity.id
_entity.type
_entity.pdbx_description
1 polymer ?
#
loop_
_entity_poly.entity_id
_entity_poly.type
_entity_poly.pdbx_seq_one_letter_code
_entity_poly.pdbx_strand_id
1 'polypeptide(L)'
;MTQGRGLSRREFVALASASAAATAVGWRGQEAMTERKEVTTNDLVELSATDALAKLRKGEVTAERYAAALLERCQQGKALNAFSTLPQERVLEAARAADRFRASGGKLGPLHGLPIPVKDSVNTKDMPTTGGTPALRHFQPKEDAPIVRALVAAGAIILGKTNLHELSFGWTSNNLAFGAVHNPYDVRRIPGGSSGGTAVAVAARMAPLGVAEDTEGSIRVPAAMCGIAGLRPTTTRYVSTGVVPITPLFDQVGPHARTVGDLALFDSVATGDWSSLPATELNSR
;
A
#
# COMPACT_ATOMS: atom_id res chain seq x y z
N MET A 1 2.79 79.89 23.12
CA MET A 1 2.81 78.78 24.08
C MET A 1 1.40 78.21 24.17
N THR A 2 1.08 77.20 23.38
CA THR A 2 -0.23 76.49 23.39
C THR A 2 -0.10 75.19 24.19
N GLN A 3 -0.66 75.18 25.40
CA GLN A 3 -0.75 74.03 26.24
C GLN A 3 -1.68 72.97 25.60
N GLY A 4 -1.15 71.82 25.22
CA GLY A 4 -1.95 70.70 24.79
C GLY A 4 -2.77 70.14 25.96
N ARG A 5 -4.10 70.14 25.84
CA ARG A 5 -5.02 69.49 26.80
C ARG A 5 -4.84 67.95 26.63
N GLY A 6 -4.36 67.29 27.68
CA GLY A 6 -4.36 65.83 27.77
C GLY A 6 -5.78 65.27 27.81
N LEU A 7 -6.00 64.14 27.16
CA LEU A 7 -7.27 63.41 27.14
C LEU A 7 -7.70 63.00 28.55
N SER A 8 -8.96 63.23 28.91
CA SER A 8 -9.54 62.76 30.17
C SER A 8 -9.68 61.23 30.19
N ARG A 9 -9.72 60.60 31.36
CA ARG A 9 -9.92 59.15 31.52
C ARG A 9 -11.15 58.62 30.76
N ARG A 10 -12.23 59.43 30.66
CA ARG A 10 -13.44 59.03 29.91
C ARG A 10 -13.21 59.06 28.40
N GLU A 11 -12.48 60.04 27.89
CA GLU A 11 -12.13 60.09 26.44
C GLU A 11 -11.17 58.99 26.04
N PHE A 12 -10.22 58.62 26.92
CA PHE A 12 -9.33 57.50 26.67
C PHE A 12 -10.08 56.16 26.65
N VAL A 13 -11.03 55.93 27.58
CA VAL A 13 -11.85 54.71 27.61
C VAL A 13 -12.78 54.66 26.40
N ALA A 14 -13.35 55.76 25.94
CA ALA A 14 -14.19 55.80 24.75
C ALA A 14 -13.41 55.50 23.45
N LEU A 15 -12.18 56.03 23.34
CA LEU A 15 -11.28 55.71 22.21
C LEU A 15 -10.79 54.26 22.23
N ALA A 16 -10.45 53.70 23.40
CA ALA A 16 -10.08 52.33 23.54
C ALA A 16 -11.22 51.35 23.22
N SER A 17 -12.45 51.69 23.59
CA SER A 17 -13.65 50.90 23.29
C SER A 17 -14.00 50.92 21.79
N ALA A 18 -13.81 52.06 21.12
CA ALA A 18 -14.05 52.19 19.68
C ALA A 18 -12.99 51.38 18.87
N SER A 19 -11.73 51.38 19.29
CA SER A 19 -10.66 50.56 18.65
C SER A 19 -10.88 49.09 18.87
N ALA A 20 -11.37 48.64 20.02
CA ALA A 20 -11.67 47.24 20.29
C ALA A 20 -12.86 46.71 19.47
N ALA A 21 -13.87 47.57 19.22
CA ALA A 21 -15.02 47.23 18.39
C ALA A 21 -14.64 47.13 16.89
N ALA A 22 -13.74 47.99 16.41
CA ALA A 22 -13.28 47.94 15.02
C ALA A 22 -12.41 46.72 14.71
N THR A 23 -11.60 46.26 15.69
CA THR A 23 -10.79 44.99 15.55
C THR A 23 -11.66 43.75 15.69
N ALA A 24 -12.77 43.76 16.44
CA ALA A 24 -13.67 42.62 16.57
C ALA A 24 -14.55 42.38 15.33
N VAL A 25 -14.86 43.44 14.56
CA VAL A 25 -15.63 43.31 13.31
C VAL A 25 -14.74 42.91 12.12
N GLY A 26 -13.45 43.28 12.12
CA GLY A 26 -12.49 42.90 11.09
C GLY A 26 -12.00 41.42 11.18
N TRP A 27 -12.22 40.77 12.32
CA TRP A 27 -11.70 39.39 12.56
C TRP A 27 -12.73 38.28 12.27
N ARG A 28 -13.99 38.62 11.92
CA ARG A 28 -15.00 37.63 11.51
C ARG A 28 -15.01 37.31 10.01
N GLY A 29 -14.07 37.81 9.25
CA GLY A 29 -14.01 37.64 7.79
C GLY A 29 -12.78 36.91 7.23
N GLN A 30 -11.84 36.50 8.07
CA GLN A 30 -10.72 35.66 7.67
C GLN A 30 -10.74 34.38 8.49
N GLU A 31 -11.79 33.56 8.36
CA GLU A 31 -11.58 32.11 8.38
C GLU A 31 -10.65 31.86 7.20
N ALA A 32 -9.38 31.62 7.51
CA ALA A 32 -8.41 31.19 6.55
C ALA A 32 -9.02 29.98 5.82
N MET A 33 -9.44 30.18 4.58
CA MET A 33 -9.48 29.11 3.62
C MET A 33 -8.04 28.59 3.56
N THR A 34 -7.71 27.67 4.45
CA THR A 34 -6.59 26.78 4.26
C THR A 34 -6.92 26.10 2.94
N GLU A 35 -6.30 26.58 1.86
CA GLU A 35 -6.27 25.85 0.60
C GLU A 35 -5.91 24.42 0.96
N ARG A 36 -6.87 23.53 0.89
CA ARG A 36 -6.60 22.10 0.98
C ARG A 36 -5.70 21.81 -0.22
N LYS A 37 -4.39 21.77 0.03
CA LYS A 37 -3.43 21.40 -0.97
C LYS A 37 -3.93 20.11 -1.61
N GLU A 38 -4.23 20.17 -2.88
CA GLU A 38 -4.78 19.03 -3.59
C GLU A 38 -3.74 17.91 -3.54
N VAL A 39 -4.10 16.76 -2.99
CA VAL A 39 -3.22 15.61 -2.84
C VAL A 39 -2.90 15.10 -4.26
N THR A 40 -1.65 15.17 -4.66
CA THR A 40 -1.22 14.75 -6.00
C THR A 40 -1.09 13.24 -6.11
N THR A 41 -1.03 12.69 -7.32
CA THR A 41 -0.71 11.27 -7.57
C THR A 41 0.58 10.86 -6.87
N ASN A 42 1.62 11.72 -6.92
CA ASN A 42 2.90 11.45 -6.27
C ASN A 42 2.77 11.36 -4.75
N ASP A 43 1.96 12.21 -4.12
CA ASP A 43 1.71 12.12 -2.67
C ASP A 43 1.02 10.80 -2.31
N LEU A 44 0.11 10.31 -3.15
CA LEU A 44 -0.61 9.06 -2.92
C LEU A 44 0.30 7.84 -2.95
N VAL A 45 1.19 7.73 -3.93
CA VAL A 45 2.07 6.55 -4.07
C VAL A 45 3.16 6.48 -3.00
N GLU A 46 3.47 7.61 -2.34
CA GLU A 46 4.42 7.65 -1.22
C GLU A 46 3.81 7.18 0.11
N LEU A 47 2.49 7.08 0.22
CA LEU A 47 1.84 6.60 1.45
C LEU A 47 2.31 5.20 1.82
N SER A 48 2.59 4.96 3.11
CA SER A 48 2.68 3.62 3.67
C SER A 48 1.32 2.91 3.58
N ALA A 49 1.27 1.59 3.75
CA ALA A 49 -0.02 0.90 3.78
C ALA A 49 -0.91 1.43 4.92
N THR A 50 -0.33 1.65 6.08
CA THR A 50 -1.02 2.19 7.25
C THR A 50 -1.58 3.59 7.01
N ASP A 51 -0.79 4.50 6.41
CA ASP A 51 -1.24 5.87 6.10
C ASP A 51 -2.32 5.88 5.02
N ALA A 52 -2.17 5.06 3.98
CA ALA A 52 -3.18 4.91 2.94
C ALA A 52 -4.52 4.44 3.54
N LEU A 53 -4.49 3.41 4.38
CA LEU A 53 -5.69 2.89 5.06
C LEU A 53 -6.35 3.92 5.97
N ALA A 54 -5.56 4.73 6.70
CA ALA A 54 -6.10 5.82 7.51
C ALA A 54 -6.90 6.82 6.66
N LYS A 55 -6.38 7.20 5.48
CA LYS A 55 -7.05 8.11 4.55
C LYS A 55 -8.26 7.49 3.88
N LEU A 56 -8.17 6.22 3.44
CA LEU A 56 -9.26 5.46 2.85
C LEU A 56 -10.45 5.33 3.82
N ARG A 57 -10.19 4.99 5.09
CA ARG A 57 -11.23 4.88 6.14
C ARG A 57 -11.96 6.18 6.39
N LYS A 58 -11.23 7.30 6.45
CA LYS A 58 -11.80 8.63 6.64
C LYS A 58 -12.51 9.18 5.39
N GLY A 59 -12.31 8.53 4.22
CA GLY A 59 -12.79 9.03 2.94
C GLY A 59 -12.06 10.29 2.45
N GLU A 60 -10.88 10.57 3.00
CA GLU A 60 -10.00 11.65 2.51
C GLU A 60 -9.47 11.32 1.11
N VAL A 61 -9.33 10.04 0.81
CA VAL A 61 -8.97 9.48 -0.50
C VAL A 61 -9.93 8.33 -0.79
N THR A 62 -10.44 8.24 -2.03
CA THR A 62 -11.22 7.09 -2.47
C THR A 62 -10.31 5.93 -2.85
N ALA A 63 -10.80 4.69 -2.71
CA ALA A 63 -10.06 3.50 -3.14
C ALA A 63 -9.80 3.54 -4.65
N GLU A 64 -10.75 4.03 -5.45
CA GLU A 64 -10.58 4.23 -6.89
C GLU A 64 -9.42 5.17 -7.20
N ARG A 65 -9.38 6.35 -6.56
CA ARG A 65 -8.30 7.33 -6.78
C ARG A 65 -6.93 6.78 -6.37
N TYR A 66 -6.86 6.07 -5.24
CA TYR A 66 -5.63 5.44 -4.78
C TYR A 66 -5.17 4.32 -5.72
N ALA A 67 -6.07 3.44 -6.13
CA ALA A 67 -5.77 2.38 -7.09
C ALA A 67 -5.32 2.94 -8.45
N ALA A 68 -5.98 3.99 -8.95
CA ALA A 68 -5.59 4.67 -10.18
C ALA A 68 -4.17 5.24 -10.10
N ALA A 69 -3.80 5.89 -8.98
CA ALA A 69 -2.45 6.41 -8.76
C ALA A 69 -1.38 5.29 -8.79
N LEU A 70 -1.66 4.15 -8.14
CA LEU A 70 -0.76 3.00 -8.16
C LEU A 70 -0.65 2.37 -9.55
N LEU A 71 -1.76 2.25 -10.29
CA LEU A 71 -1.77 1.72 -11.67
C LEU A 71 -1.00 2.64 -12.62
N GLU A 72 -1.13 3.96 -12.49
CA GLU A 72 -0.33 4.93 -13.22
C GLU A 72 1.16 4.73 -12.93
N ARG A 73 1.52 4.55 -11.65
CA ARG A 73 2.89 4.26 -11.25
C ARG A 73 3.40 2.93 -11.81
N CYS A 74 2.56 1.90 -11.89
CA CYS A 74 2.90 0.63 -12.56
C CYS A 74 3.19 0.85 -14.05
N GLN A 75 2.41 1.68 -14.72
CA GLN A 75 2.60 2.00 -16.14
C GLN A 75 3.90 2.77 -16.38
N GLN A 76 4.20 3.78 -15.54
CA GLN A 76 5.46 4.54 -15.60
C GLN A 76 6.69 3.64 -15.39
N GLY A 77 6.58 2.66 -14.49
CA GLY A 77 7.64 1.71 -14.18
C GLY A 77 7.58 0.40 -14.96
N LYS A 78 6.83 0.32 -16.06
CA LYS A 78 6.64 -0.92 -16.84
C LYS A 78 7.96 -1.58 -17.27
N ALA A 79 8.98 -0.79 -17.56
CA ALA A 79 10.31 -1.29 -17.93
C ALA A 79 11.01 -2.08 -16.82
N LEU A 80 10.61 -1.95 -15.56
CA LEU A 80 11.14 -2.75 -14.45
C LEU A 80 10.64 -4.20 -14.47
N ASN A 81 9.62 -4.51 -15.26
CA ASN A 81 9.04 -5.83 -15.45
C ASN A 81 8.61 -6.51 -14.12
N ALA A 82 8.05 -5.71 -13.22
CA ALA A 82 7.66 -6.17 -11.88
C ALA A 82 6.43 -7.08 -11.88
N PHE A 83 5.56 -6.99 -12.90
CA PHE A 83 4.30 -7.74 -12.99
C PHE A 83 4.29 -8.72 -14.16
N SER A 84 3.79 -9.94 -13.91
CA SER A 84 3.42 -10.92 -14.94
C SER A 84 1.97 -10.73 -15.41
N THR A 85 1.09 -10.27 -14.51
CA THR A 85 -0.32 -9.99 -14.80
C THR A 85 -0.77 -8.76 -14.01
N LEU A 86 -1.37 -7.77 -14.70
CA LEU A 86 -1.88 -6.53 -14.11
C LEU A 86 -3.26 -6.18 -14.72
N PRO A 87 -4.39 -6.66 -14.14
CA PRO A 87 -5.73 -6.49 -14.70
C PRO A 87 -6.33 -5.14 -14.27
N GLN A 88 -5.92 -4.05 -14.92
CA GLN A 88 -6.21 -2.67 -14.51
C GLN A 88 -7.71 -2.39 -14.33
N GLU A 89 -8.54 -2.73 -15.31
CA GLU A 89 -10.00 -2.51 -15.26
C GLU A 89 -10.64 -3.18 -14.05
N ARG A 90 -10.21 -4.39 -13.76
CA ARG A 90 -10.72 -5.19 -12.66
C ARG A 90 -10.32 -4.63 -11.30
N VAL A 91 -9.10 -4.09 -11.20
CA VAL A 91 -8.62 -3.40 -10.00
C VAL A 91 -9.46 -2.14 -9.73
N LEU A 92 -9.73 -1.34 -10.75
CA LEU A 92 -10.56 -0.15 -10.64
C LEU A 92 -12.02 -0.49 -10.30
N GLU A 93 -12.58 -1.54 -10.87
CA GLU A 93 -13.93 -2.00 -10.52
C GLU A 93 -14.02 -2.44 -9.05
N ALA A 94 -13.04 -3.21 -8.56
CA ALA A 94 -12.95 -3.60 -7.15
C ALA A 94 -12.79 -2.38 -6.23
N ALA A 95 -12.01 -1.38 -6.64
CA ALA A 95 -11.83 -0.14 -5.90
C ALA A 95 -13.13 0.68 -5.80
N ARG A 96 -13.88 0.81 -6.92
CA ARG A 96 -15.22 1.43 -6.91
C ARG A 96 -16.20 0.67 -6.00
N ALA A 97 -16.13 -0.67 -6.00
CA ALA A 97 -16.96 -1.48 -5.11
C ALA A 97 -16.63 -1.24 -3.63
N ALA A 98 -15.33 -1.12 -3.29
CA ALA A 98 -14.88 -0.76 -1.95
C ALA A 98 -15.39 0.63 -1.54
N ASP A 99 -15.33 1.63 -2.41
CA ASP A 99 -15.86 2.96 -2.13
C ASP A 99 -17.38 2.96 -1.89
N ARG A 100 -18.15 2.21 -2.70
CA ARG A 100 -19.60 2.05 -2.48
C ARG A 100 -19.89 1.37 -1.15
N PHE A 101 -19.13 0.32 -0.79
CA PHE A 101 -19.30 -0.37 0.49
C PHE A 101 -19.02 0.56 1.69
N ARG A 102 -17.96 1.36 1.62
CA ARG A 102 -17.68 2.37 2.65
C ARG A 102 -18.81 3.40 2.75
N ALA A 103 -19.30 3.91 1.62
CA ALA A 103 -20.37 4.91 1.58
C ALA A 103 -21.70 4.38 2.13
N SER A 104 -21.96 3.07 2.04
CA SER A 104 -23.14 2.44 2.63
C SER A 104 -23.06 2.24 4.15
N GLY A 105 -21.96 2.63 4.81
CA GLY A 105 -21.77 2.46 6.25
C GLY A 105 -21.38 1.03 6.65
N GLY A 106 -20.91 0.21 5.71
CA GLY A 106 -20.46 -1.15 5.98
C GLY A 106 -19.28 -1.20 6.96
N LYS A 107 -19.19 -2.26 7.77
CA LYS A 107 -18.07 -2.48 8.68
C LYS A 107 -16.79 -2.76 7.89
N LEU A 108 -15.88 -1.80 7.88
CA LEU A 108 -14.64 -1.89 7.10
C LEU A 108 -13.65 -2.87 7.74
N GLY A 109 -13.10 -3.77 6.92
CA GLY A 109 -11.97 -4.61 7.31
C GLY A 109 -10.66 -3.82 7.45
N PRO A 110 -9.61 -4.39 8.08
CA PRO A 110 -8.34 -3.69 8.33
C PRO A 110 -7.61 -3.26 7.04
N LEU A 111 -7.80 -3.97 5.93
CA LEU A 111 -7.17 -3.68 4.63
C LEU A 111 -8.15 -3.09 3.60
N HIS A 112 -9.30 -2.56 4.05
CA HIS A 112 -10.36 -2.13 3.16
C HIS A 112 -9.89 -1.15 2.08
N GLY A 113 -10.05 -1.56 0.82
CA GLY A 113 -9.72 -0.74 -0.34
C GLY A 113 -8.23 -0.65 -0.69
N LEU A 114 -7.34 -1.39 0.01
CA LEU A 114 -5.90 -1.37 -0.23
C LEU A 114 -5.50 -2.32 -1.36
N PRO A 115 -4.88 -1.84 -2.48
CA PRO A 115 -4.36 -2.72 -3.53
C PRO A 115 -3.06 -3.42 -3.10
N ILE A 116 -3.03 -4.75 -3.21
CA ILE A 116 -1.90 -5.60 -2.81
C ILE A 116 -1.54 -6.54 -3.96
N PRO A 117 -0.32 -6.50 -4.52
CA PRO A 117 0.16 -7.48 -5.49
C PRO A 117 0.53 -8.80 -4.81
N VAL A 118 0.45 -9.88 -5.57
CA VAL A 118 0.72 -11.24 -5.10
C VAL A 118 1.76 -11.89 -6.01
N LYS A 119 2.82 -12.47 -5.43
CA LYS A 119 3.83 -13.24 -6.18
C LYS A 119 3.16 -14.30 -7.03
N ASP A 120 3.62 -14.47 -8.25
CA ASP A 120 2.99 -15.37 -9.23
C ASP A 120 3.27 -16.86 -8.99
N SER A 121 3.81 -17.21 -7.82
CA SER A 121 3.81 -18.56 -7.26
C SER A 121 2.64 -18.84 -6.32
N VAL A 122 1.89 -17.81 -5.89
CA VAL A 122 0.79 -17.90 -4.93
C VAL A 122 -0.55 -17.87 -5.66
N ASN A 123 -1.42 -18.83 -5.39
CA ASN A 123 -2.68 -19.02 -6.09
C ASN A 123 -3.66 -17.84 -5.86
N THR A 124 -4.21 -17.38 -6.99
CA THR A 124 -5.34 -16.46 -7.05
C THR A 124 -6.37 -17.04 -8.02
N LYS A 125 -7.59 -17.29 -7.56
CA LYS A 125 -8.65 -17.96 -8.37
C LYS A 125 -8.99 -17.23 -9.67
N ASP A 126 -8.75 -15.94 -9.69
CA ASP A 126 -9.19 -15.05 -10.76
C ASP A 126 -8.08 -14.65 -11.73
N MET A 127 -6.86 -15.13 -11.53
CA MET A 127 -5.70 -14.90 -12.40
C MET A 127 -4.86 -16.16 -12.51
N PRO A 128 -4.17 -16.39 -13.61
CA PRO A 128 -3.23 -17.50 -13.71
C PRO A 128 -2.17 -17.46 -12.61
N THR A 129 -1.72 -18.61 -12.17
CA THR A 129 -0.54 -18.79 -11.31
C THR A 129 0.51 -19.55 -12.10
N THR A 130 1.43 -18.80 -12.69
CA THR A 130 2.35 -19.35 -13.68
C THR A 130 3.64 -19.91 -13.07
N GLY A 131 3.95 -19.55 -11.83
CA GLY A 131 5.26 -19.85 -11.26
C GLY A 131 6.43 -19.29 -12.08
N GLY A 132 6.16 -18.35 -12.99
CA GLY A 132 7.14 -17.81 -13.93
C GLY A 132 7.63 -18.83 -14.96
N THR A 133 6.90 -19.92 -15.20
CA THR A 133 7.26 -20.97 -16.19
C THR A 133 6.22 -21.05 -17.31
N PRO A 134 6.66 -21.28 -18.57
CA PRO A 134 5.74 -21.49 -19.68
C PRO A 134 4.78 -22.67 -19.48
N ALA A 135 5.23 -23.71 -18.75
CA ALA A 135 4.43 -24.92 -18.49
C ALA A 135 3.12 -24.61 -17.73
N LEU A 136 3.11 -23.58 -16.87
CA LEU A 136 1.95 -23.17 -16.08
C LEU A 136 1.31 -21.87 -16.59
N ARG A 137 1.68 -21.36 -17.76
CA ARG A 137 1.22 -20.07 -18.30
C ARG A 137 -0.30 -19.88 -18.25
N HIS A 138 -1.05 -20.95 -18.42
CA HIS A 138 -2.51 -20.97 -18.44
C HIS A 138 -3.13 -21.70 -17.26
N PHE A 139 -2.33 -22.01 -16.24
CA PHE A 139 -2.85 -22.67 -15.05
C PHE A 139 -3.67 -21.69 -14.22
N GLN A 140 -4.98 -21.91 -14.20
CA GLN A 140 -5.95 -21.13 -13.45
C GLN A 140 -6.32 -21.90 -12.18
N PRO A 141 -5.90 -21.44 -10.98
CA PRO A 141 -6.31 -22.06 -9.73
C PRO A 141 -7.82 -22.00 -9.53
N LYS A 142 -8.40 -23.03 -8.92
CA LYS A 142 -9.83 -23.06 -8.56
C LYS A 142 -10.13 -22.21 -7.32
N GLU A 143 -9.12 -21.98 -6.47
CA GLU A 143 -9.23 -21.30 -5.19
C GLU A 143 -8.06 -20.36 -4.98
N ASP A 144 -8.32 -19.32 -4.20
CA ASP A 144 -7.25 -18.48 -3.65
C ASP A 144 -6.44 -19.26 -2.60
N ALA A 145 -5.15 -19.01 -2.52
CA ALA A 145 -4.35 -19.48 -1.39
C ALA A 145 -4.92 -18.92 -0.07
N PRO A 146 -4.77 -19.62 1.08
CA PRO A 146 -5.30 -19.16 2.36
C PRO A 146 -4.89 -17.73 2.72
N ILE A 147 -3.65 -17.36 2.45
CA ILE A 147 -3.16 -15.98 2.68
C ILE A 147 -3.93 -14.96 1.82
N VAL A 148 -4.21 -15.27 0.56
CA VAL A 148 -4.96 -14.39 -0.34
C VAL A 148 -6.41 -14.26 0.15
N ARG A 149 -7.04 -15.36 0.58
CA ARG A 149 -8.38 -15.33 1.18
C ARG A 149 -8.42 -14.45 2.42
N ALA A 150 -7.44 -14.54 3.30
CA ALA A 150 -7.35 -13.71 4.51
C ALA A 150 -7.27 -12.21 4.16
N LEU A 151 -6.41 -11.84 3.19
CA LEU A 151 -6.28 -10.45 2.74
C LEU A 151 -7.57 -9.92 2.10
N VAL A 152 -8.21 -10.71 1.23
CA VAL A 152 -9.47 -10.34 0.58
C VAL A 152 -10.60 -10.22 1.61
N ALA A 153 -10.69 -11.14 2.58
CA ALA A 153 -11.66 -11.07 3.68
C ALA A 153 -11.44 -9.83 4.57
N ALA A 154 -10.19 -9.38 4.70
CA ALA A 154 -9.83 -8.12 5.37
C ALA A 154 -10.12 -6.87 4.53
N GLY A 155 -10.61 -7.02 3.29
CA GLY A 155 -11.01 -5.94 2.40
C GLY A 155 -9.93 -5.48 1.41
N ALA A 156 -8.82 -6.21 1.26
CA ALA A 156 -7.79 -5.90 0.27
C ALA A 156 -8.29 -6.13 -1.17
N ILE A 157 -7.72 -5.37 -2.10
CA ILE A 157 -7.90 -5.54 -3.54
C ILE A 157 -6.65 -6.21 -4.10
N ILE A 158 -6.79 -7.32 -4.82
CA ILE A 158 -5.63 -7.94 -5.46
C ILE A 158 -5.24 -7.14 -6.70
N LEU A 159 -4.09 -6.47 -6.63
CA LEU A 159 -3.59 -5.58 -7.68
C LEU A 159 -3.15 -6.33 -8.94
N GLY A 160 -2.57 -7.50 -8.77
CA GLY A 160 -2.04 -8.32 -9.87
C GLY A 160 -1.05 -9.37 -9.39
N LYS A 161 -0.44 -10.07 -10.36
CA LYS A 161 0.59 -11.09 -10.11
C LYS A 161 1.96 -10.49 -10.40
N THR A 162 2.90 -10.66 -9.48
CA THR A 162 4.27 -10.15 -9.65
C THR A 162 5.21 -11.20 -10.23
N ASN A 163 6.05 -10.77 -11.16
CA ASN A 163 7.06 -11.59 -11.80
C ASN A 163 8.10 -12.11 -10.78
N LEU A 164 8.73 -13.23 -11.10
CA LEU A 164 9.59 -13.96 -10.17
C LEU A 164 10.70 -14.70 -10.92
N HIS A 165 11.69 -15.20 -10.21
CA HIS A 165 12.57 -16.24 -10.75
C HIS A 165 11.75 -17.50 -11.05
N GLU A 166 11.97 -18.13 -12.19
CA GLU A 166 11.19 -19.30 -12.63
C GLU A 166 11.11 -20.36 -11.52
N LEU A 167 9.88 -20.85 -11.25
CA LEU A 167 9.55 -21.83 -10.21
C LEU A 167 10.08 -21.46 -8.81
N SER A 168 10.30 -20.18 -8.55
CA SER A 168 10.91 -19.67 -7.31
C SER A 168 12.35 -20.19 -7.07
N PHE A 169 12.99 -20.86 -8.05
CA PHE A 169 14.24 -21.58 -7.89
C PHE A 169 15.46 -20.73 -8.28
N GLY A 170 15.67 -19.62 -7.57
CA GLY A 170 16.84 -18.76 -7.76
C GLY A 170 16.70 -17.40 -7.11
N TRP A 171 17.79 -16.63 -7.03
CA TRP A 171 17.90 -15.40 -6.27
C TRP A 171 18.10 -14.14 -7.12
N THR A 172 17.88 -14.20 -8.44
CA THR A 172 18.16 -13.07 -9.33
C THR A 172 16.91 -12.45 -9.94
N SER A 173 15.80 -13.20 -10.00
CA SER A 173 14.59 -12.86 -10.79
C SER A 173 14.89 -12.61 -12.26
N ASN A 174 15.92 -13.28 -12.79
CA ASN A 174 16.22 -13.32 -14.21
C ASN A 174 15.40 -14.46 -14.85
N ASN A 175 14.19 -14.13 -15.27
CA ASN A 175 13.27 -15.10 -15.86
C ASN A 175 13.37 -15.05 -17.39
N LEU A 176 13.74 -16.17 -18.01
CA LEU A 176 13.93 -16.26 -19.46
C LEU A 176 12.61 -16.23 -20.25
N ALA A 177 11.53 -16.73 -19.66
CA ALA A 177 10.23 -16.83 -20.33
C ALA A 177 9.36 -15.58 -20.17
N PHE A 178 9.43 -14.89 -19.02
CA PHE A 178 8.64 -13.72 -18.68
C PHE A 178 9.47 -12.43 -18.67
N GLY A 179 10.76 -12.52 -18.96
CA GLY A 179 11.72 -11.43 -18.92
C GLY A 179 12.30 -11.18 -17.52
N ALA A 180 13.51 -10.61 -17.48
CA ALA A 180 14.16 -10.25 -16.24
C ALA A 180 13.42 -9.14 -15.50
N VAL A 181 13.38 -9.22 -14.17
CA VAL A 181 12.97 -8.10 -13.32
C VAL A 181 14.18 -7.21 -13.06
N HIS A 182 14.02 -5.91 -13.13
CA HIS A 182 15.10 -4.94 -12.97
C HIS A 182 15.03 -4.21 -11.62
N ASN A 183 16.19 -3.95 -11.02
CA ASN A 183 16.28 -3.20 -9.78
C ASN A 183 15.85 -1.73 -10.01
N PRO A 184 14.95 -1.17 -9.18
CA PRO A 184 14.41 0.18 -9.42
C PRO A 184 15.43 1.31 -9.21
N TYR A 185 16.57 1.05 -8.54
CA TYR A 185 17.63 2.03 -8.32
C TYR A 185 18.70 2.00 -9.41
N ASP A 186 18.93 0.84 -10.04
CA ASP A 186 19.82 0.68 -11.18
C ASP A 186 19.36 -0.52 -12.01
N VAL A 187 18.77 -0.25 -13.16
CA VAL A 187 18.21 -1.27 -14.06
C VAL A 187 19.23 -2.29 -14.59
N ARG A 188 20.52 -2.02 -14.45
CA ARG A 188 21.62 -2.94 -14.80
C ARG A 188 21.88 -3.96 -13.70
N ARG A 189 21.25 -3.82 -12.53
CA ARG A 189 21.41 -4.69 -11.38
C ARG A 189 20.20 -5.58 -11.21
N ILE A 190 20.41 -6.76 -10.61
CA ILE A 190 19.34 -7.64 -10.19
C ILE A 190 18.60 -7.05 -8.98
N PRO A 191 17.29 -7.29 -8.86
CA PRO A 191 16.52 -6.89 -7.68
C PRO A 191 16.61 -7.91 -6.53
N GLY A 192 17.34 -9.01 -6.73
CA GLY A 192 17.23 -10.20 -5.90
C GLY A 192 16.07 -11.07 -6.34
N GLY A 193 15.89 -12.20 -5.65
CA GLY A 193 14.84 -13.18 -5.94
C GLY A 193 14.65 -14.21 -4.83
N SER A 194 13.71 -15.07 -5.05
CA SER A 194 12.83 -15.23 -6.23
C SER A 194 11.68 -14.22 -6.30
N SER A 195 11.32 -13.51 -5.22
CA SER A 195 10.21 -12.54 -5.17
C SER A 195 10.62 -11.14 -5.66
N GLY A 196 11.45 -11.04 -6.70
CA GLY A 196 11.99 -9.76 -7.19
C GLY A 196 10.92 -8.82 -7.68
N GLY A 197 9.90 -9.31 -8.39
CA GLY A 197 8.80 -8.49 -8.86
C GLY A 197 8.01 -7.84 -7.71
N THR A 198 7.74 -8.58 -6.63
CA THR A 198 7.06 -8.03 -5.45
C THR A 198 7.91 -6.96 -4.77
N ALA A 199 9.22 -7.22 -4.60
CA ALA A 199 10.13 -6.25 -3.99
C ALA A 199 10.24 -4.97 -4.83
N VAL A 200 10.36 -5.11 -6.15
CA VAL A 200 10.41 -3.98 -7.09
C VAL A 200 9.11 -3.19 -7.08
N ALA A 201 7.95 -3.85 -7.07
CA ALA A 201 6.65 -3.18 -7.01
C ALA A 201 6.54 -2.30 -5.75
N VAL A 202 6.98 -2.79 -4.59
CA VAL A 202 6.97 -2.04 -3.32
C VAL A 202 8.02 -0.93 -3.32
N ALA A 203 9.26 -1.21 -3.73
CA ALA A 203 10.34 -0.23 -3.76
C ALA A 203 10.07 0.91 -4.74
N ALA A 204 9.49 0.61 -5.91
CA ALA A 204 9.14 1.58 -6.95
C ALA A 204 7.81 2.30 -6.70
N ARG A 205 7.16 2.13 -5.56
CA ARG A 205 5.87 2.75 -5.18
C ARG A 205 4.69 2.32 -6.05
N MET A 206 4.77 1.16 -6.68
CA MET A 206 3.65 0.58 -7.42
C MET A 206 2.62 -0.07 -6.50
N ALA A 207 3.03 -0.36 -5.26
CA ALA A 207 2.17 -0.85 -4.18
C ALA A 207 2.79 -0.51 -2.81
N PRO A 208 1.99 -0.32 -1.75
CA PRO A 208 2.51 -0.06 -0.41
C PRO A 208 2.98 -1.32 0.31
N LEU A 209 2.40 -2.47 -0.04
CA LEU A 209 2.55 -3.78 0.59
C LEU A 209 2.38 -4.85 -0.49
N GLY A 210 3.05 -6.00 -0.38
CA GLY A 210 2.92 -7.10 -1.33
C GLY A 210 3.12 -8.48 -0.70
N VAL A 211 2.51 -9.52 -1.31
CA VAL A 211 2.68 -10.92 -0.91
C VAL A 211 3.86 -11.53 -1.65
N ALA A 212 4.78 -12.09 -0.90
CA ALA A 212 5.97 -12.81 -1.37
C ALA A 212 6.02 -14.22 -0.76
N GLU A 213 7.02 -15.01 -1.15
CA GLU A 213 7.25 -16.35 -0.60
C GLU A 213 8.76 -16.60 -0.50
N ASP A 214 9.19 -17.34 0.51
CA ASP A 214 10.59 -17.58 0.87
C ASP A 214 10.81 -19.03 1.31
N THR A 215 11.68 -19.73 0.61
CA THR A 215 12.20 -21.04 1.00
C THR A 215 13.58 -20.88 1.64
N GLU A 216 14.52 -20.22 0.92
CA GLU A 216 15.92 -20.06 1.34
C GLU A 216 16.41 -18.60 1.28
N GLY A 217 15.50 -17.62 1.22
CA GLY A 217 15.87 -16.20 1.15
C GLY A 217 14.99 -15.38 0.22
N SER A 218 13.98 -15.96 -0.41
CA SER A 218 13.24 -15.35 -1.52
C SER A 218 12.32 -14.19 -1.11
N ILE A 219 12.13 -13.89 0.17
CA ILE A 219 11.61 -12.61 0.70
C ILE A 219 12.79 -11.71 1.07
N ARG A 220 13.73 -12.23 1.84
CA ARG A 220 14.81 -11.47 2.50
C ARG A 220 15.82 -10.92 1.51
N VAL A 221 16.25 -11.72 0.53
CA VAL A 221 17.23 -11.30 -0.48
C VAL A 221 16.71 -10.14 -1.33
N PRO A 222 15.52 -10.22 -1.96
CA PRO A 222 15.04 -9.10 -2.75
C PRO A 222 14.66 -7.88 -1.88
N ALA A 223 14.21 -8.07 -0.65
CA ALA A 223 13.99 -6.94 0.27
C ALA A 223 15.29 -6.17 0.53
N ALA A 224 16.39 -6.88 0.82
CA ALA A 224 17.69 -6.26 1.04
C ALA A 224 18.22 -5.53 -0.21
N MET A 225 18.09 -6.15 -1.40
CA MET A 225 18.58 -5.58 -2.65
C MET A 225 17.75 -4.41 -3.17
N CYS A 226 16.48 -4.34 -2.79
CA CYS A 226 15.57 -3.25 -3.16
C CYS A 226 15.37 -2.22 -2.03
N GLY A 227 16.09 -2.33 -0.89
CA GLY A 227 16.03 -1.35 0.20
C GLY A 227 14.66 -1.23 0.86
N ILE A 228 13.95 -2.34 1.04
CA ILE A 228 12.65 -2.41 1.70
C ILE A 228 12.68 -3.40 2.87
N ALA A 229 11.63 -3.42 3.67
CA ALA A 229 11.44 -4.41 4.72
C ALA A 229 10.76 -5.68 4.16
N GLY A 230 11.15 -6.84 4.67
CA GLY A 230 10.56 -8.13 4.34
C GLY A 230 10.53 -9.05 5.56
N LEU A 231 9.42 -9.73 5.78
CA LEU A 231 9.27 -10.68 6.88
C LEU A 231 9.09 -12.10 6.34
N ARG A 232 10.08 -12.96 6.62
CA ARG A 232 9.90 -14.40 6.57
C ARG A 232 9.47 -14.86 7.95
N PRO A 233 8.20 -15.21 8.18
CA PRO A 233 7.73 -15.65 9.48
C PRO A 233 8.30 -17.02 9.84
N THR A 234 8.17 -17.40 11.11
CA THR A 234 8.43 -18.78 11.56
C THR A 234 7.56 -19.75 10.75
N THR A 235 8.12 -20.88 10.36
CA THR A 235 7.39 -21.92 9.64
C THR A 235 6.10 -22.27 10.38
N THR A 236 5.01 -22.41 9.65
CA THR A 236 3.64 -22.63 10.14
C THR A 236 2.92 -21.43 10.76
N ARG A 237 3.57 -20.26 10.91
CA ARG A 237 2.88 -19.05 11.39
C ARG A 237 1.74 -18.64 10.46
N TYR A 238 1.96 -18.71 9.14
CA TYR A 238 0.91 -18.55 8.14
C TYR A 238 0.70 -19.87 7.39
N VAL A 239 -0.53 -20.10 6.96
CA VAL A 239 -0.84 -21.26 6.12
C VAL A 239 -0.26 -21.02 4.72
N SER A 240 0.76 -21.79 4.34
CA SER A 240 1.50 -21.66 3.07
C SER A 240 1.03 -22.65 1.99
N THR A 241 -0.18 -23.21 2.07
CA THR A 241 -0.76 -24.02 1.00
C THR A 241 -1.27 -23.12 -0.15
N GLY A 242 -1.43 -23.71 -1.34
CA GLY A 242 -1.81 -22.94 -2.53
C GLY A 242 -0.65 -22.11 -3.10
N VAL A 243 0.56 -22.61 -2.97
CA VAL A 243 1.79 -22.04 -3.51
C VAL A 243 2.42 -23.06 -4.44
N VAL A 244 3.04 -22.64 -5.55
CA VAL A 244 3.87 -23.51 -6.39
C VAL A 244 5.07 -23.93 -5.53
N PRO A 245 5.21 -25.23 -5.17
CA PRO A 245 6.14 -25.62 -4.12
C PRO A 245 7.58 -25.74 -4.61
N ILE A 246 8.54 -25.38 -3.75
CA ILE A 246 9.92 -25.87 -3.80
C ILE A 246 10.05 -27.03 -2.81
N THR A 247 9.75 -26.75 -1.53
CA THR A 247 9.69 -27.75 -0.48
C THR A 247 8.73 -27.36 0.63
N PRO A 248 7.72 -28.18 0.94
CA PRO A 248 6.73 -27.86 1.96
C PRO A 248 7.31 -27.64 3.37
N LEU A 249 8.54 -28.12 3.62
CA LEU A 249 9.21 -27.96 4.92
C LEU A 249 9.71 -26.53 5.15
N PHE A 250 10.07 -25.82 4.08
CA PHE A 250 10.71 -24.50 4.18
C PHE A 250 9.93 -23.39 3.51
N ASP A 251 9.04 -23.71 2.58
CA ASP A 251 8.25 -22.71 1.87
C ASP A 251 7.37 -21.93 2.86
N GLN A 252 7.51 -20.62 2.86
CA GLN A 252 6.75 -19.75 3.73
C GLN A 252 6.33 -18.48 3.00
N VAL A 253 5.03 -18.20 2.95
CA VAL A 253 4.54 -16.90 2.47
C VAL A 253 4.83 -15.81 3.51
N GLY A 254 4.97 -14.57 3.03
CA GLY A 254 5.18 -13.41 3.90
C GLY A 254 5.17 -12.09 3.13
N PRO A 255 5.19 -10.96 3.82
CA PRO A 255 5.09 -9.64 3.21
C PRO A 255 6.40 -9.03 2.78
N HIS A 256 6.31 -8.16 1.76
CA HIS A 256 7.21 -7.05 1.50
C HIS A 256 6.48 -5.73 1.78
N ALA A 257 7.14 -4.78 2.44
CA ALA A 257 6.61 -3.44 2.69
C ALA A 257 7.75 -2.43 2.79
N ARG A 258 7.44 -1.12 2.75
CA ARG A 258 8.45 -0.09 2.99
C ARG A 258 8.74 0.12 4.48
N THR A 259 7.78 -0.20 5.36
CA THR A 259 7.90 0.01 6.81
C THR A 259 7.68 -1.28 7.59
N VAL A 260 8.28 -1.36 8.78
CA VAL A 260 8.05 -2.49 9.72
C VAL A 260 6.61 -2.47 10.25
N GLY A 261 6.00 -1.28 10.41
CA GLY A 261 4.60 -1.14 10.80
C GLY A 261 3.64 -1.81 9.82
N ASP A 262 3.92 -1.68 8.51
CA ASP A 262 3.12 -2.35 7.47
C ASP A 262 3.32 -3.88 7.48
N LEU A 263 4.52 -4.38 7.85
CA LEU A 263 4.73 -5.81 8.06
C LEU A 263 3.91 -6.32 9.25
N ALA A 264 3.84 -5.58 10.35
CA ALA A 264 3.03 -5.92 11.53
C ALA A 264 1.52 -5.92 11.19
N LEU A 265 1.06 -4.96 10.40
CA LEU A 265 -0.31 -4.93 9.88
C LEU A 265 -0.62 -6.20 9.06
N PHE A 266 0.28 -6.59 8.15
CA PHE A 266 0.11 -7.82 7.37
C PHE A 266 0.07 -9.05 8.28
N ASP A 267 0.99 -9.14 9.25
CA ASP A 267 1.07 -10.24 10.21
C ASP A 267 -0.24 -10.42 11.00
N SER A 268 -0.81 -9.33 11.49
CA SER A 268 -2.08 -9.36 12.23
C SER A 268 -3.24 -9.90 11.37
N VAL A 269 -3.27 -9.56 10.09
CA VAL A 269 -4.30 -10.06 9.16
C VAL A 269 -4.05 -11.52 8.80
N ALA A 270 -2.80 -11.90 8.55
CA ALA A 270 -2.42 -13.26 8.17
C ALA A 270 -2.68 -14.28 9.29
N THR A 271 -2.55 -13.86 10.55
CA THR A 271 -2.83 -14.69 11.75
C THR A 271 -4.28 -14.63 12.21
N GLY A 272 -5.08 -13.70 11.69
CA GLY A 272 -6.46 -13.47 12.14
C GLY A 272 -6.59 -12.63 13.41
N ASP A 273 -5.49 -12.07 13.92
CA ASP A 273 -5.46 -11.30 15.19
C ASP A 273 -5.96 -9.85 15.00
N TRP A 274 -6.31 -9.46 13.81
CA TRP A 274 -6.73 -8.10 13.47
C TRP A 274 -8.03 -7.64 14.16
N SER A 275 -8.86 -8.57 14.63
CA SER A 275 -10.06 -8.23 15.38
C SER A 275 -9.79 -7.61 16.75
N SER A 276 -8.58 -7.80 17.27
CA SER A 276 -8.11 -7.30 18.57
C SER A 276 -7.30 -6.00 18.46
N LEU A 277 -6.96 -5.53 17.26
CA LEU A 277 -6.22 -4.28 17.09
C LEU A 277 -7.14 -3.08 17.37
N PRO A 278 -6.85 -2.24 18.38
CA PRO A 278 -7.60 -1.03 18.60
C PRO A 278 -7.41 -0.08 17.40
N ALA A 279 -8.52 0.50 16.92
CA ALA A 279 -8.52 1.40 15.76
C ALA A 279 -7.61 2.63 15.91
N THR A 280 -7.12 2.89 17.11
CA THR A 280 -6.28 4.03 17.50
C THR A 280 -4.77 3.74 17.49
N GLU A 281 -4.33 2.48 17.56
CA GLU A 281 -2.88 2.18 17.64
C GLU A 281 -2.17 2.19 16.29
N LEU A 282 -2.89 2.18 15.18
CA LEU A 282 -2.33 2.34 13.83
C LEU A 282 -1.83 3.78 13.56
N ASN A 283 -2.11 4.73 14.46
CA ASN A 283 -1.78 6.15 14.27
C ASN A 283 -0.75 6.72 15.27
N SER A 284 -0.12 5.91 16.11
CA SER A 284 0.70 6.44 17.22
C SER A 284 2.11 5.86 17.30
N ARG A 285 2.81 5.71 16.17
CA ARG A 285 4.30 5.62 16.24
C ARG A 285 4.94 6.04 14.94
#